data_fd6a16cc5c87d2eb85a5a55a34e5dabb
#
_entry.id   fd6a16cc5c87d2eb85a5a55a34e5dabb
#
_cell.length_a   1.000
_cell.length_b   1.000
_cell.length_c   1.000
_cell.angle_alpha   90.00
_cell.angle_beta   90.00
_cell.angle_gamma   90.00
#
_symmetry.space_group_name_H-M   'P 1'
#
loop_
_entity.id
_entity.type
_entity.pdbx_description
1 polymer ?
#
loop_
_entity_poly.entity_id
_entity_poly.type
_entity_poly.pdbx_seq_one_letter_code
_entity_poly.pdbx_strand_id
1 'polypeptide(L)'
;MTVHFIGAGPGAADLLTLRAVEHIRRSPVCVFAGTYIDEKILAHCPDDVRLVDTAKLDLDTITGELVAAHERGQDVARLCSGDPSLYSALAEQSARLDAAGVPWDVTPGVPAYAAAAATLGVELTVPEVTQSVVLTRTQARSTVMPDTETLSRFAATRSTLVLHLAITRIRVLVEEIVGEYGLHCPAAVVFHASKPDQLVLTGTLADIADQVEAADLRQAAVILVGPAVGRTPGAESHLYDACRVRP
;
A
#
# COMPACT_ATOMS: atom_id res chain seq x y z
N MET A 1 9.12 26.65 -6.60
CA MET A 1 7.88 25.90 -6.37
C MET A 1 8.20 24.45 -6.30
N THR A 2 7.50 23.69 -5.48
CA THR A 2 7.87 22.33 -5.07
C THR A 2 6.82 21.31 -5.49
N VAL A 3 7.24 20.12 -5.88
CA VAL A 3 6.36 18.97 -6.09
C VAL A 3 6.32 18.17 -4.77
N HIS A 4 5.15 18.09 -4.16
CA HIS A 4 4.90 17.34 -2.93
C HIS A 4 4.33 15.96 -3.29
N PHE A 5 5.14 14.89 -3.15
CA PHE A 5 4.63 13.53 -3.23
C PHE A 5 3.91 13.19 -1.93
N ILE A 6 2.61 13.01 -1.99
CA ILE A 6 1.74 12.92 -0.82
C ILE A 6 1.09 11.55 -0.76
N GLY A 7 1.30 10.84 0.34
CA GLY A 7 0.55 9.63 0.64
C GLY A 7 -0.91 9.97 0.92
N ALA A 8 -1.79 9.56 0.02
CA ALA A 8 -3.22 9.83 0.08
C ALA A 8 -3.99 8.81 0.94
N GLY A 9 -3.29 7.92 1.62
CA GLY A 9 -3.90 6.90 2.45
C GLY A 9 -4.56 5.76 1.66
N PRO A 10 -5.19 4.81 2.36
CA PRO A 10 -5.74 3.58 1.78
C PRO A 10 -7.09 3.77 1.10
N GLY A 11 -7.74 4.92 1.31
CA GLY A 11 -9.05 5.23 0.70
C GLY A 11 -9.87 6.23 1.48
N ALA A 12 -10.04 6.05 2.80
CA ALA A 12 -10.81 6.98 3.64
C ALA A 12 -10.06 8.31 3.82
N ALA A 13 -10.77 9.43 3.64
CA ALA A 13 -10.16 10.76 3.72
C ALA A 13 -9.72 11.15 5.14
N ASP A 14 -10.32 10.59 6.18
CA ASP A 14 -9.93 10.78 7.58
C ASP A 14 -8.64 10.05 7.98
N LEU A 15 -8.10 9.22 7.08
CA LEU A 15 -6.77 8.60 7.22
C LEU A 15 -5.65 9.41 6.54
N LEU A 16 -5.95 10.60 6.04
CA LEU A 16 -4.91 11.53 5.61
C LEU A 16 -4.11 12.04 6.82
N THR A 17 -2.81 12.20 6.64
CA THR A 17 -2.02 12.91 7.64
C THR A 17 -2.35 14.41 7.62
N LEU A 18 -2.22 15.09 8.75
CA LEU A 18 -2.43 16.55 8.82
C LEU A 18 -1.54 17.30 7.82
N ARG A 19 -0.29 16.85 7.65
CA ARG A 19 0.63 17.42 6.66
C ARG A 19 0.15 17.21 5.24
N ALA A 20 -0.39 16.03 4.93
CA ALA A 20 -0.97 15.77 3.60
C ALA A 20 -2.10 16.76 3.28
N VAL A 21 -3.03 16.94 4.22
CA VAL A 21 -4.13 17.91 4.08
C VAL A 21 -3.61 19.33 3.87
N GLU A 22 -2.56 19.74 4.60
CA GLU A 22 -1.98 21.07 4.47
C GLU A 22 -1.36 21.29 3.08
N HIS A 23 -0.58 20.35 2.56
CA HIS A 23 -0.01 20.43 1.21
C HIS A 23 -1.08 20.43 0.13
N ILE A 24 -2.10 19.57 0.24
CA ILE A 24 -3.21 19.52 -0.71
C ILE A 24 -3.92 20.89 -0.78
N ARG A 25 -4.23 21.48 0.37
CA ARG A 25 -4.94 22.78 0.46
C ARG A 25 -4.17 23.97 -0.12
N ARG A 26 -2.84 23.88 -0.14
CA ARG A 26 -1.99 24.99 -0.61
C ARG A 26 -1.58 24.86 -2.08
N SER A 27 -1.76 23.67 -2.66
CA SER A 27 -1.28 23.39 -4.01
C SER A 27 -2.32 23.77 -5.06
N PRO A 28 -2.01 24.73 -5.96
CA PRO A 28 -2.91 25.11 -7.05
C PRO A 28 -3.02 24.06 -8.16
N VAL A 29 -2.17 23.01 -8.10
CA VAL A 29 -2.22 21.88 -9.03
C VAL A 29 -2.24 20.58 -8.22
N CYS A 30 -3.19 19.70 -8.53
CA CYS A 30 -3.28 18.36 -7.93
C CYS A 30 -3.21 17.31 -9.04
N VAL A 31 -2.20 16.43 -8.95
CA VAL A 31 -1.93 15.36 -9.90
C VAL A 31 -2.19 14.02 -9.20
N PHE A 32 -3.09 13.20 -9.71
CA PHE A 32 -3.56 11.98 -9.03
C PHE A 32 -3.98 10.91 -10.03
N ALA A 33 -4.04 9.65 -9.59
CA ALA A 33 -4.61 8.55 -10.39
C ALA A 33 -6.06 8.30 -9.94
N GLY A 34 -7.03 8.69 -10.75
CA GLY A 34 -8.46 8.66 -10.42
C GLY A 34 -9.00 7.28 -10.05
N THR A 35 -8.35 6.21 -10.48
CA THR A 35 -8.73 4.84 -10.11
C THR A 35 -8.65 4.56 -8.60
N TYR A 36 -7.76 5.27 -7.87
CA TYR A 36 -7.43 4.95 -6.47
C TYR A 36 -7.71 6.07 -5.49
N ILE A 37 -7.87 7.31 -5.96
CA ILE A 37 -8.07 8.48 -5.10
C ILE A 37 -9.58 8.79 -5.00
N ASP A 38 -10.08 8.86 -3.77
CA ASP A 38 -11.48 9.17 -3.48
C ASP A 38 -11.76 10.68 -3.67
N GLU A 39 -12.95 11.03 -4.15
CA GLU A 39 -13.37 12.43 -4.33
C GLU A 39 -13.33 13.23 -3.02
N LYS A 40 -13.57 12.59 -1.87
CA LYS A 40 -13.47 13.23 -0.55
C LYS A 40 -12.04 13.68 -0.22
N ILE A 41 -11.03 13.03 -0.79
CA ILE A 41 -9.63 13.46 -0.68
C ILE A 41 -9.42 14.72 -1.52
N LEU A 42 -9.94 14.73 -2.75
CA LEU A 42 -9.88 15.88 -3.65
C LEU A 42 -10.66 17.10 -3.12
N ALA A 43 -11.67 16.89 -2.28
CA ALA A 43 -12.41 17.97 -1.60
C ALA A 43 -11.56 18.82 -0.65
N HIS A 44 -10.32 18.40 -0.34
CA HIS A 44 -9.35 19.23 0.39
C HIS A 44 -8.58 20.20 -0.50
N CYS A 45 -8.67 20.08 -1.83
CA CYS A 45 -8.03 21.01 -2.76
C CYS A 45 -8.69 22.40 -2.72
N PRO A 46 -7.98 23.47 -3.13
CA PRO A 46 -8.59 24.78 -3.36
C PRO A 46 -9.70 24.73 -4.41
N ASP A 47 -10.65 25.66 -4.35
CA ASP A 47 -11.78 25.72 -5.29
C ASP A 47 -11.36 25.92 -6.75
N ASP A 48 -10.24 26.60 -6.98
CA ASP A 48 -9.65 26.91 -8.28
C ASP A 48 -8.52 25.95 -8.69
N VAL A 49 -8.40 24.79 -8.02
CA VAL A 49 -7.34 23.82 -8.29
C VAL A 49 -7.41 23.27 -9.72
N ARG A 50 -6.25 23.14 -10.35
CA ARG A 50 -6.11 22.38 -11.60
C ARG A 50 -5.94 20.91 -11.27
N LEU A 51 -6.95 20.10 -11.54
CA LEU A 51 -6.92 18.64 -11.37
C LEU A 51 -6.36 17.96 -12.62
N VAL A 52 -5.37 17.07 -12.44
CA VAL A 52 -4.76 16.27 -13.51
C VAL A 52 -4.90 14.78 -13.15
N ASP A 53 -5.83 14.09 -13.80
CA ASP A 53 -5.97 12.64 -13.66
C ASP A 53 -4.95 11.91 -14.54
N THR A 54 -4.10 11.11 -13.92
CA THR A 54 -3.02 10.36 -14.55
C THR A 54 -3.38 8.93 -14.94
N ALA A 55 -4.62 8.50 -14.74
CA ALA A 55 -5.02 7.09 -14.95
C ALA A 55 -4.74 6.56 -16.36
N LYS A 56 -4.63 7.43 -17.36
CA LYS A 56 -4.37 7.10 -18.77
C LYS A 56 -3.10 7.74 -19.33
N LEU A 57 -2.28 8.36 -18.48
CA LEU A 57 -1.07 9.04 -18.89
C LEU A 57 0.16 8.15 -18.68
N ASP A 58 1.12 8.27 -19.58
CA ASP A 58 2.44 7.69 -19.41
C ASP A 58 3.31 8.53 -18.46
N LEU A 59 4.46 7.98 -18.07
CA LEU A 59 5.32 8.59 -17.08
C LEU A 59 5.95 9.90 -17.59
N ASP A 60 6.24 10.01 -18.88
CA ASP A 60 6.82 11.22 -19.49
C ASP A 60 5.79 12.36 -19.48
N THR A 61 4.56 12.07 -19.83
CA THR A 61 3.46 13.04 -19.75
C THR A 61 3.21 13.49 -18.31
N ILE A 62 3.18 12.54 -17.33
CA ILE A 62 2.99 12.85 -15.91
C ILE A 62 4.10 13.78 -15.43
N THR A 63 5.37 13.45 -15.68
CA THR A 63 6.49 14.28 -15.23
C THR A 63 6.55 15.61 -15.96
N GLY A 64 6.16 15.66 -17.22
CA GLY A 64 5.99 16.91 -17.98
C GLY A 64 4.99 17.87 -17.35
N GLU A 65 3.86 17.36 -16.83
CA GLU A 65 2.87 18.16 -16.09
C GLU A 65 3.45 18.75 -14.80
N LEU A 66 4.27 17.97 -14.07
CA LEU A 66 4.91 18.41 -12.83
C LEU A 66 5.93 19.52 -13.11
N VAL A 67 6.78 19.35 -14.14
CA VAL A 67 7.78 20.35 -14.57
C VAL A 67 7.09 21.62 -15.05
N ALA A 68 6.09 21.51 -15.91
CA ALA A 68 5.35 22.66 -16.43
C ALA A 68 4.63 23.45 -15.33
N ALA A 69 4.15 22.81 -14.27
CA ALA A 69 3.59 23.51 -13.11
C ALA A 69 4.67 24.29 -12.35
N HIS A 70 5.84 23.68 -12.13
CA HIS A 70 6.98 24.35 -11.50
C HIS A 70 7.42 25.59 -12.29
N GLU A 71 7.53 25.50 -13.62
CA GLU A 71 7.89 26.63 -14.51
C GLU A 71 6.88 27.79 -14.43
N ARG A 72 5.60 27.48 -14.18
CA ARG A 72 4.55 28.48 -13.93
C ARG A 72 4.57 29.05 -12.51
N GLY A 73 5.52 28.64 -11.67
CA GLY A 73 5.59 29.10 -10.29
C GLY A 73 4.51 28.50 -9.38
N GLN A 74 4.05 27.27 -9.66
CA GLN A 74 2.97 26.60 -8.93
C GLN A 74 3.50 25.40 -8.14
N ASP A 75 3.10 25.28 -6.87
CA ASP A 75 3.30 24.07 -6.09
C ASP A 75 2.34 22.97 -6.56
N VAL A 76 2.77 21.71 -6.46
CA VAL A 76 1.99 20.57 -6.95
C VAL A 76 1.77 19.57 -5.82
N ALA A 77 0.53 19.21 -5.56
CA ALA A 77 0.16 18.02 -4.78
C ALA A 77 0.14 16.79 -5.71
N ARG A 78 1.18 15.95 -5.66
CA ARG A 78 1.22 14.66 -6.37
C ARG A 78 0.73 13.55 -5.45
N LEU A 79 -0.54 13.16 -5.57
CA LEU A 79 -1.16 12.16 -4.70
C LEU A 79 -0.76 10.75 -5.12
N CYS A 80 -0.26 9.97 -4.16
CA CYS A 80 0.07 8.55 -4.28
C CYS A 80 -0.89 7.75 -3.41
N SER A 81 -1.53 6.70 -3.94
CA SER A 81 -2.39 5.82 -3.15
C SER A 81 -1.58 5.13 -2.03
N GLY A 82 -2.12 5.08 -0.83
CA GLY A 82 -1.41 4.56 0.34
C GLY A 82 -0.26 5.45 0.77
N ASP A 83 0.95 4.92 0.68
CA ASP A 83 2.21 5.59 1.01
C ASP A 83 3.14 5.65 -0.20
N PRO A 84 3.82 6.78 -0.46
CA PRO A 84 4.72 6.93 -1.60
C PRO A 84 5.90 5.95 -1.62
N SER A 85 6.29 5.36 -0.51
CA SER A 85 7.39 4.41 -0.42
C SER A 85 7.07 3.02 -1.01
N LEU A 86 5.78 2.73 -1.33
CA LEU A 86 5.35 1.42 -1.81
C LEU A 86 4.67 1.51 -3.18
N TYR A 87 5.33 0.99 -4.21
CA TYR A 87 4.79 0.81 -5.58
C TYR A 87 4.20 2.07 -6.24
N SER A 88 4.74 3.24 -5.94
CA SER A 88 4.21 4.54 -6.38
C SER A 88 4.95 5.14 -7.60
N ALA A 89 5.97 4.47 -8.14
CA ALA A 89 6.89 5.01 -9.13
C ALA A 89 7.57 6.33 -8.67
N LEU A 90 7.80 6.48 -7.36
CA LEU A 90 8.45 7.66 -6.79
C LEU A 90 9.88 7.82 -7.34
N ALA A 91 10.64 6.72 -7.40
CA ALA A 91 12.04 6.76 -7.84
C ALA A 91 12.18 7.26 -9.28
N GLU A 92 11.30 6.81 -10.18
CA GLU A 92 11.32 7.21 -11.58
C GLU A 92 10.89 8.67 -11.77
N GLN A 93 9.88 9.12 -11.03
CA GLN A 93 9.38 10.49 -11.09
C GLN A 93 10.42 11.47 -10.49
N SER A 94 10.94 11.16 -9.30
CA SER A 94 11.93 12.01 -8.61
C SER A 94 13.22 12.15 -9.43
N ALA A 95 13.73 11.09 -10.05
CA ALA A 95 14.90 11.15 -10.90
C ALA A 95 14.71 12.11 -12.12
N ARG A 96 13.49 12.15 -12.70
CA ARG A 96 13.18 13.09 -13.78
C ARG A 96 13.06 14.53 -13.29
N LEU A 97 12.51 14.75 -12.10
CA LEU A 97 12.43 16.07 -11.47
C LEU A 97 13.83 16.59 -11.13
N ASP A 98 14.70 15.73 -10.58
CA ASP A 98 16.12 16.06 -10.31
C ASP A 98 16.85 16.49 -11.59
N ALA A 99 16.66 15.74 -12.68
CA ALA A 99 17.23 16.07 -13.99
C ALA A 99 16.72 17.40 -14.56
N ALA A 100 15.49 17.78 -14.21
CA ALA A 100 14.87 19.07 -14.61
C ALA A 100 15.15 20.20 -13.60
N GLY A 101 15.86 19.96 -12.50
CA GLY A 101 16.13 20.95 -11.45
C GLY A 101 14.87 21.36 -10.65
N VAL A 102 13.85 20.51 -10.61
CA VAL A 102 12.59 20.77 -9.90
C VAL A 102 12.67 20.22 -8.48
N PRO A 103 12.54 21.05 -7.44
CA PRO A 103 12.55 20.59 -6.06
C PRO A 103 11.30 19.77 -5.74
N TRP A 104 11.49 18.74 -4.93
CA TRP A 104 10.42 17.87 -4.46
C TRP A 104 10.65 17.42 -3.03
N ASP A 105 9.56 16.99 -2.38
CA ASP A 105 9.59 16.34 -1.07
C ASP A 105 8.54 15.23 -0.98
N VAL A 106 8.55 14.48 0.14
CA VAL A 106 7.66 13.35 0.37
C VAL A 106 6.94 13.52 1.71
N THR A 107 5.63 13.41 1.67
CA THR A 107 4.78 13.28 2.86
C THR A 107 4.27 11.85 2.95
N PRO A 108 4.54 11.12 4.05
CA PRO A 108 4.07 9.74 4.21
C PRO A 108 2.55 9.67 4.34
N GLY A 109 2.00 8.52 4.01
CA GLY A 109 0.60 8.18 4.18
C GLY A 109 0.40 6.86 4.93
N VAL A 110 -0.85 6.50 5.19
CA VAL A 110 -1.20 5.19 5.75
C VAL A 110 -1.23 4.17 4.60
N PRO A 111 -0.33 3.18 4.56
CA PRO A 111 -0.34 2.19 3.50
C PRO A 111 -1.51 1.21 3.64
N ALA A 112 -1.95 0.64 2.52
CA ALA A 112 -3.12 -0.24 2.48
C ALA A 112 -2.99 -1.47 3.40
N TYR A 113 -1.79 -2.01 3.58
CA TYR A 113 -1.58 -3.16 4.47
C TYR A 113 -1.82 -2.81 5.94
N ALA A 114 -1.46 -1.61 6.38
CA ALA A 114 -1.70 -1.17 7.75
C ALA A 114 -3.20 -0.96 8.01
N ALA A 115 -3.93 -0.41 7.04
CA ALA A 115 -5.38 -0.33 7.12
C ALA A 115 -6.03 -1.71 7.11
N ALA A 116 -5.54 -2.65 6.32
CA ALA A 116 -6.00 -4.03 6.31
C ALA A 116 -5.76 -4.72 7.66
N ALA A 117 -4.57 -4.58 8.26
CA ALA A 117 -4.28 -5.11 9.58
C ALA A 117 -5.18 -4.51 10.67
N ALA A 118 -5.42 -3.20 10.63
CA ALA A 118 -6.35 -2.52 11.52
C ALA A 118 -7.79 -3.03 11.36
N THR A 119 -8.26 -3.22 10.14
CA THR A 119 -9.58 -3.80 9.84
C THR A 119 -9.73 -5.22 10.42
N LEU A 120 -8.68 -6.03 10.30
CA LEU A 120 -8.65 -7.39 10.85
C LEU A 120 -8.47 -7.41 12.38
N GLY A 121 -8.02 -6.30 12.98
CA GLY A 121 -7.67 -6.21 14.40
C GLY A 121 -6.50 -7.13 14.76
N VAL A 122 -5.46 -7.18 13.91
CA VAL A 122 -4.28 -8.01 14.09
C VAL A 122 -3.00 -7.19 14.17
N GLU A 123 -2.06 -7.63 15.00
CA GLU A 123 -0.67 -7.24 14.94
C GLU A 123 0.07 -8.19 14.01
N LEU A 124 0.89 -7.65 13.10
CA LEU A 124 1.62 -8.46 12.12
C LEU A 124 2.94 -9.04 12.65
N THR A 125 3.35 -8.63 13.85
CA THR A 125 4.63 -8.98 14.50
C THR A 125 4.42 -9.46 15.93
N VAL A 126 3.77 -10.62 16.06
CA VAL A 126 3.43 -11.21 17.38
C VAL A 126 4.64 -11.92 17.99
N PRO A 127 5.03 -11.64 19.26
CA PRO A 127 6.15 -12.30 19.94
C PRO A 127 6.07 -13.82 19.89
N GLU A 128 7.19 -14.48 19.58
CA GLU A 128 7.35 -15.94 19.43
C GLU A 128 6.50 -16.60 18.32
N VAL A 129 5.60 -15.84 17.67
CA VAL A 129 4.81 -16.33 16.53
C VAL A 129 5.47 -15.90 15.22
N THR A 130 5.69 -14.60 15.05
CA THR A 130 6.41 -14.02 13.90
C THR A 130 6.87 -12.60 14.24
N GLN A 131 8.11 -12.26 13.93
CA GLN A 131 8.69 -10.94 14.20
C GLN A 131 9.08 -10.18 12.93
N SER A 132 8.73 -10.74 11.76
CA SER A 132 9.07 -10.16 10.46
C SER A 132 7.86 -10.09 9.57
N VAL A 133 7.79 -9.03 8.77
CA VAL A 133 6.77 -8.84 7.75
C VAL A 133 7.47 -8.69 6.40
N VAL A 134 7.11 -9.53 5.46
CA VAL A 134 7.55 -9.41 4.07
C VAL A 134 6.47 -8.72 3.26
N LEU A 135 6.76 -7.51 2.80
CA LEU A 135 5.93 -6.77 1.86
C LEU A 135 6.43 -7.04 0.45
N THR A 136 5.63 -7.69 -0.36
CA THR A 136 6.00 -8.02 -1.73
C THR A 136 4.81 -7.96 -2.68
N ARG A 137 5.08 -8.18 -3.95
CA ARG A 137 4.09 -8.32 -5.02
C ARG A 137 4.40 -9.56 -5.84
N THR A 138 3.55 -9.90 -6.78
CA THR A 138 3.84 -10.96 -7.72
C THR A 138 4.00 -10.41 -9.12
N GLN A 139 4.81 -11.10 -9.93
CA GLN A 139 4.92 -10.79 -11.34
C GLN A 139 3.66 -11.29 -12.06
N ALA A 140 2.94 -10.37 -12.71
CA ALA A 140 1.87 -10.71 -13.64
C ALA A 140 2.23 -10.14 -15.03
N ARG A 141 1.59 -9.02 -15.41
CA ARG A 141 1.87 -8.28 -16.65
C ARG A 141 2.72 -7.02 -16.42
N SER A 142 3.32 -6.92 -15.24
CA SER A 142 4.09 -5.75 -14.81
C SER A 142 5.60 -6.03 -14.84
N THR A 143 6.38 -5.10 -14.29
CA THR A 143 7.85 -5.19 -14.17
C THR A 143 8.29 -6.53 -13.58
N VAL A 144 9.34 -7.10 -14.18
CA VAL A 144 9.95 -8.37 -13.75
C VAL A 144 10.41 -8.26 -12.28
N MET A 145 10.19 -9.32 -11.52
CA MET A 145 10.74 -9.43 -10.16
C MET A 145 12.21 -9.83 -10.24
N PRO A 146 13.07 -9.34 -9.33
CA PRO A 146 14.43 -9.86 -9.20
C PRO A 146 14.42 -11.37 -8.92
N ASP A 147 15.38 -12.11 -9.49
CA ASP A 147 15.47 -13.57 -9.32
C ASP A 147 15.66 -14.00 -7.85
N THR A 148 16.17 -13.10 -7.02
CA THR A 148 16.32 -13.31 -5.58
C THR A 148 15.03 -13.11 -4.78
N GLU A 149 14.01 -12.49 -5.37
CA GLU A 149 12.74 -12.10 -4.72
C GLU A 149 11.57 -12.98 -5.16
N THR A 150 11.79 -14.29 -5.18
CA THR A 150 10.71 -15.25 -5.48
C THR A 150 9.81 -15.44 -4.25
N LEU A 151 8.53 -15.66 -4.49
CA LEU A 151 7.57 -15.86 -3.41
C LEU A 151 7.91 -17.10 -2.57
N SER A 152 8.42 -18.16 -3.18
CA SER A 152 8.86 -19.37 -2.49
C SER A 152 10.01 -19.11 -1.51
N ARG A 153 10.97 -18.23 -1.86
CA ARG A 153 12.04 -17.83 -0.94
C ARG A 153 11.51 -17.05 0.27
N PHE A 154 10.56 -16.16 0.04
CA PHE A 154 9.91 -15.45 1.14
C PHE A 154 9.07 -16.39 2.00
N ALA A 155 8.37 -17.34 1.39
CA ALA A 155 7.57 -18.33 2.09
C ALA A 155 8.42 -19.22 3.02
N ALA A 156 9.64 -19.56 2.63
CA ALA A 156 10.56 -20.36 3.45
C ALA A 156 10.91 -19.69 4.80
N THR A 157 10.74 -18.38 4.93
CA THR A 157 10.92 -17.67 6.20
C THR A 157 9.76 -17.88 7.18
N ARG A 158 8.58 -18.30 6.71
CA ARG A 158 7.33 -18.43 7.45
C ARG A 158 6.92 -17.16 8.22
N SER A 159 7.45 -16.02 7.82
CA SER A 159 7.08 -14.71 8.36
C SER A 159 5.67 -14.30 7.93
N THR A 160 5.13 -13.20 8.46
CA THR A 160 3.90 -12.64 7.93
C THR A 160 4.13 -12.14 6.51
N LEU A 161 3.43 -12.71 5.53
CA LEU A 161 3.44 -12.22 4.14
C LEU A 161 2.31 -11.22 3.92
N VAL A 162 2.66 -10.11 3.27
CA VAL A 162 1.73 -9.09 2.80
C VAL A 162 1.94 -8.92 1.29
N LEU A 163 0.94 -9.33 0.51
CA LEU A 163 1.02 -9.37 -0.94
C LEU A 163 0.18 -8.26 -1.56
N HIS A 164 0.84 -7.36 -2.26
CA HIS A 164 0.21 -6.31 -3.05
C HIS A 164 0.13 -6.70 -4.52
N LEU A 165 -0.80 -6.09 -5.29
CA LEU A 165 -0.93 -6.26 -6.75
C LEU A 165 -1.04 -7.74 -7.20
N ALA A 166 -1.57 -8.60 -6.34
CA ALA A 166 -1.46 -10.05 -6.44
C ALA A 166 -2.81 -10.78 -6.57
N ILE A 167 -3.93 -10.09 -6.38
CA ILE A 167 -5.25 -10.70 -6.18
C ILE A 167 -5.71 -11.59 -7.34
N THR A 168 -5.42 -11.21 -8.58
CA THR A 168 -5.79 -11.98 -9.76
C THR A 168 -5.02 -13.31 -9.92
N ARG A 169 -4.02 -13.54 -9.06
CA ARG A 169 -3.18 -14.75 -9.07
C ARG A 169 -3.30 -15.56 -7.77
N ILE A 170 -4.33 -15.30 -6.99
CA ILE A 170 -4.48 -15.86 -5.64
C ILE A 170 -4.30 -17.39 -5.63
N ARG A 171 -4.86 -18.13 -6.57
CA ARG A 171 -4.73 -19.59 -6.63
C ARG A 171 -3.27 -20.03 -6.84
N VAL A 172 -2.59 -19.45 -7.81
CA VAL A 172 -1.16 -19.74 -8.07
C VAL A 172 -0.29 -19.39 -6.86
N LEU A 173 -0.62 -18.28 -6.17
CA LEU A 173 0.11 -17.88 -4.96
C LEU A 173 -0.06 -18.89 -3.85
N VAL A 174 -1.28 -19.35 -3.61
CA VAL A 174 -1.57 -20.38 -2.60
C VAL A 174 -0.80 -21.66 -2.91
N GLU A 175 -0.81 -22.13 -4.16
CA GLU A 175 -0.06 -23.31 -4.59
C GLU A 175 1.45 -23.17 -4.36
N GLU A 176 2.01 -21.96 -4.58
CA GLU A 176 3.43 -21.69 -4.43
C GLU A 176 3.88 -21.68 -2.96
N ILE A 177 3.01 -21.24 -2.02
CA ILE A 177 3.40 -21.04 -0.60
C ILE A 177 2.89 -22.13 0.34
N VAL A 178 1.92 -22.93 -0.06
CA VAL A 178 1.27 -23.93 0.82
C VAL A 178 2.23 -24.97 1.36
N GLY A 179 3.28 -25.31 0.60
CA GLY A 179 4.32 -26.25 1.04
C GLY A 179 5.06 -25.80 2.29
N GLU A 180 5.25 -24.50 2.48
CA GLU A 180 5.94 -23.93 3.62
C GLU A 180 4.99 -23.59 4.79
N TYR A 181 3.84 -23.01 4.48
CA TYR A 181 2.87 -22.56 5.49
C TYR A 181 1.88 -23.63 5.94
N GLY A 182 1.60 -24.62 5.09
CA GLY A 182 0.55 -25.62 5.29
C GLY A 182 -0.85 -25.10 4.97
N LEU A 183 -1.76 -26.03 4.63
CA LEU A 183 -3.15 -25.71 4.23
C LEU A 183 -3.94 -24.96 5.29
N HIS A 184 -3.66 -25.20 6.57
CA HIS A 184 -4.38 -24.58 7.69
C HIS A 184 -3.81 -23.23 8.12
N CYS A 185 -2.79 -22.73 7.42
CA CYS A 185 -2.24 -21.41 7.74
C CYS A 185 -3.29 -20.32 7.51
N PRO A 186 -3.50 -19.44 8.49
CA PRO A 186 -4.42 -18.31 8.36
C PRO A 186 -4.07 -17.40 7.19
N ALA A 187 -5.11 -17.01 6.46
CA ALA A 187 -5.01 -16.05 5.36
C ALA A 187 -6.21 -15.09 5.40
N ALA A 188 -5.99 -13.87 4.98
CA ALA A 188 -7.02 -12.87 4.85
C ALA A 188 -6.83 -12.04 3.58
N VAL A 189 -7.92 -11.56 3.02
CA VAL A 189 -7.93 -10.59 1.91
C VAL A 189 -8.80 -9.42 2.31
N VAL A 190 -8.26 -8.22 2.23
CA VAL A 190 -9.00 -6.99 2.45
C VAL A 190 -9.02 -6.20 1.15
N PHE A 191 -10.20 -6.16 0.54
CA PHE A 191 -10.49 -5.35 -0.64
C PHE A 191 -10.96 -3.98 -0.20
N HIS A 192 -10.52 -2.92 -0.88
CA HIS A 192 -10.87 -1.53 -0.61
C HIS A 192 -10.77 -1.15 0.88
N ALA A 193 -9.67 -1.52 1.54
CA ALA A 193 -9.45 -1.23 2.95
C ALA A 193 -9.76 0.24 3.27
N SER A 194 -10.58 0.47 4.30
CA SER A 194 -11.10 1.77 4.74
C SER A 194 -12.14 2.46 3.85
N LYS A 195 -12.48 1.92 2.69
CA LYS A 195 -13.55 2.48 1.83
C LYS A 195 -14.93 1.96 2.24
N PRO A 196 -16.03 2.66 1.85
CA PRO A 196 -17.40 2.24 2.20
C PRO A 196 -17.80 0.86 1.65
N ASP A 197 -17.21 0.44 0.53
CA ASP A 197 -17.41 -0.84 -0.14
C ASP A 197 -16.33 -1.88 0.23
N GLN A 198 -15.67 -1.70 1.39
CA GLN A 198 -14.70 -2.64 1.91
C GLN A 198 -15.28 -4.05 2.03
N LEU A 199 -14.55 -5.05 1.53
CA LEU A 199 -14.84 -6.46 1.73
C LEU A 199 -13.67 -7.14 2.44
N VAL A 200 -13.99 -7.95 3.45
CA VAL A 200 -13.02 -8.74 4.22
C VAL A 200 -13.32 -10.22 4.02
N LEU A 201 -12.36 -10.97 3.51
CA LEU A 201 -12.40 -12.42 3.41
C LEU A 201 -11.36 -12.98 4.38
N THR A 202 -11.76 -13.92 5.22
CA THR A 202 -10.87 -14.60 6.19
C THR A 202 -11.04 -16.09 6.08
N GLY A 203 -9.93 -16.81 6.20
CA GLY A 203 -9.91 -18.26 6.08
C GLY A 203 -8.50 -18.78 6.28
N THR A 204 -8.18 -19.81 5.52
CA THR A 204 -6.88 -20.47 5.50
C THR A 204 -6.39 -20.59 4.05
N LEU A 205 -5.16 -21.04 3.85
CA LEU A 205 -4.67 -21.33 2.50
C LEU A 205 -5.49 -22.43 1.77
N ALA A 206 -6.28 -23.22 2.51
CA ALA A 206 -7.13 -24.24 1.92
C ALA A 206 -8.34 -23.65 1.17
N ASP A 207 -8.86 -22.50 1.59
CA ASP A 207 -10.16 -21.98 1.12
C ASP A 207 -10.14 -20.52 0.65
N ILE A 208 -9.11 -19.75 0.98
CA ILE A 208 -9.07 -18.31 0.65
C ILE A 208 -9.13 -18.03 -0.86
N ALA A 209 -8.55 -18.91 -1.70
CA ALA A 209 -8.57 -18.73 -3.15
C ALA A 209 -10.00 -18.87 -3.69
N ASP A 210 -10.77 -19.85 -3.23
CA ASP A 210 -12.16 -20.06 -3.63
C ASP A 210 -13.04 -18.86 -3.21
N GLN A 211 -12.83 -18.31 -2.01
CA GLN A 211 -13.56 -17.13 -1.53
C GLN A 211 -13.28 -15.90 -2.43
N VAL A 212 -12.02 -15.66 -2.80
CA VAL A 212 -11.64 -14.54 -3.66
C VAL A 212 -12.22 -14.69 -5.07
N GLU A 213 -12.17 -15.89 -5.63
CA GLU A 213 -12.73 -16.18 -6.96
C GLU A 213 -14.26 -16.02 -6.96
N ALA A 214 -14.94 -16.51 -5.92
CA ALA A 214 -16.40 -16.34 -5.76
C ALA A 214 -16.81 -14.87 -5.62
N ALA A 215 -15.95 -14.03 -5.02
CA ALA A 215 -16.17 -12.60 -4.87
C ALA A 215 -15.75 -11.79 -6.13
N ASP A 216 -15.20 -12.42 -7.16
CA ASP A 216 -14.71 -11.83 -8.41
C ASP A 216 -13.74 -10.63 -8.22
N LEU A 217 -12.89 -10.67 -7.22
CA LEU A 217 -11.94 -9.58 -6.93
C LEU A 217 -10.83 -9.51 -7.99
N ARG A 218 -10.59 -8.32 -8.56
CA ARG A 218 -9.64 -8.13 -9.67
C ARG A 218 -8.54 -7.13 -9.38
N GLN A 219 -8.70 -6.27 -8.38
CA GLN A 219 -7.75 -5.19 -8.04
C GLN A 219 -7.95 -4.70 -6.61
N ALA A 220 -7.14 -3.73 -6.18
CA ALA A 220 -7.31 -2.94 -4.95
C ALA A 220 -7.50 -3.78 -3.67
N ALA A 221 -6.86 -4.93 -3.60
CA ALA A 221 -6.88 -5.82 -2.45
C ALA A 221 -5.47 -6.09 -1.91
N VAL A 222 -5.39 -6.26 -0.60
CA VAL A 222 -4.18 -6.72 0.11
C VAL A 222 -4.44 -8.12 0.62
N ILE A 223 -3.50 -9.03 0.36
CA ILE A 223 -3.53 -10.42 0.85
C ILE A 223 -2.55 -10.51 2.01
N LEU A 224 -2.98 -11.05 3.14
CA LEU A 224 -2.16 -11.30 4.32
C LEU A 224 -2.15 -12.80 4.61
N VAL A 225 -0.96 -13.37 4.86
CA VAL A 225 -0.79 -14.79 5.15
C VAL A 225 0.18 -14.95 6.32
N GLY A 226 -0.13 -15.82 7.23
CA GLY A 226 0.76 -16.19 8.33
C GLY A 226 0.02 -16.39 9.65
N PRO A 227 0.68 -17.01 10.65
CA PRO A 227 0.06 -17.31 11.95
C PRO A 227 -0.51 -16.07 12.66
N ALA A 228 0.14 -14.91 12.56
CA ALA A 228 -0.32 -13.64 13.15
C ALA A 228 -1.69 -13.21 12.61
N VAL A 229 -2.01 -13.52 11.35
CA VAL A 229 -3.29 -13.16 10.72
C VAL A 229 -4.48 -13.87 11.39
N GLY A 230 -4.26 -15.07 11.94
CA GLY A 230 -5.26 -15.83 12.67
C GLY A 230 -5.43 -15.41 14.13
N ARG A 231 -4.84 -14.31 14.57
CA ARG A 231 -4.83 -13.87 15.98
C ARG A 231 -4.24 -14.93 16.91
N THR A 232 -3.23 -15.67 16.45
CA THR A 232 -2.53 -16.66 17.26
C THR A 232 -1.93 -15.96 18.49
N PRO A 233 -2.26 -16.38 19.71
CA PRO A 233 -1.64 -15.83 20.90
C PRO A 233 -0.13 -16.05 20.87
N GLY A 234 0.63 -15.01 21.14
CA GLY A 234 2.07 -15.08 21.34
C GLY A 234 2.45 -15.06 22.81
N ALA A 235 3.74 -15.08 23.08
CA ALA A 235 4.27 -14.80 24.41
C ALA A 235 4.06 -13.33 24.77
N GLU A 236 4.06 -13.04 26.07
CA GLU A 236 4.10 -11.66 26.55
C GLU A 236 5.40 -10.99 26.12
N SER A 237 5.31 -9.78 25.60
CA SER A 237 6.50 -9.05 25.17
C SER A 237 7.40 -8.75 26.38
N HIS A 238 8.68 -9.10 26.29
CA HIS A 238 9.69 -8.74 27.31
C HIS A 238 9.72 -7.23 27.61
N LEU A 239 9.23 -6.39 26.70
CA LEU A 239 9.11 -4.95 26.90
C LEU A 239 8.20 -4.61 28.09
N TYR A 240 7.19 -5.43 28.34
CA TYR A 240 6.19 -5.23 29.41
C TYR A 240 6.41 -6.13 30.62
N ASP A 241 7.45 -6.97 30.61
CA ASP A 241 7.80 -7.85 31.72
C ASP A 241 7.95 -7.04 33.03
N ALA A 242 7.27 -7.50 34.09
CA ALA A 242 7.29 -6.85 35.38
C ALA A 242 8.69 -6.88 36.03
N CYS A 243 9.52 -7.87 35.70
CA CYS A 243 10.89 -8.01 36.18
C CYS A 243 11.91 -7.21 35.36
N ARG A 244 11.49 -6.53 34.29
CA ARG A 244 12.40 -5.72 33.47
C ARG A 244 12.90 -4.51 34.25
N VAL A 245 14.20 -4.38 34.37
CA VAL A 245 14.84 -3.14 34.86
C VAL A 245 14.60 -2.05 33.83
N ARG A 246 13.84 -1.03 34.20
CA ARG A 246 13.59 0.16 33.36
C ARG A 246 14.64 1.22 33.72
N PRO A 247 15.31 1.87 32.74
CA PRO A 247 16.29 2.92 33.00
C PRO A 247 15.65 4.15 33.63
#